data_bb8443635c38c374a8590605371117d4
#
_entry.id   bb8443635c38c374a8590605371117d4
#
_cell.length_a   1.000
_cell.length_b   1.000
_cell.length_c   1.000
_cell.angle_alpha   90.00
_cell.angle_beta   90.00
_cell.angle_gamma   90.00
#
_symmetry.space_group_name_H-M   'P 1'
#
loop_
_entity.id
_entity.type
_entity.pdbx_description
1 polymer ?
#
loop_
_entity_poly.entity_id
_entity_poly.type
_entity_poly.pdbx_seq_one_letter_code
_entity_poly.pdbx_strand_id
1 'polypeptide(L)'
;MSKKILIIEDNTDIRENVIEILELSGYSALGADNGKTGIDLAITHLPDVILCDIAMPEMDGYAVLYLLKKNPATLGITFIFLTAKSERIELRKGMDMGADDYLTKPFSDIDLLKAIEGRLHNKELVRNAEQLSKLLNKHNGLQELERITQACKARRIKKNHILYGEGDFGSGVYLIISGRVKTIKMITDGREFMTGIYSAGQYLGINVILSADPYTDTATAMEDCVICVIPKPELDDLLLLHPDVSGEFIRLLSNDIREKEEQLMQLAYFSVRKKMAEAILRLNKHKPTDDDSFKISREDLAAMSCMATETVSRTLSDFKTEGLIERIGSSITILNLAGLSKMKN
;
A
#
# COMPACT_ATOMS: atom_id res chain seq x y z
N MET A 1 -10.22 33.27 -12.53
CA MET A 1 -8.85 33.67 -12.91
C MET A 1 -8.37 32.65 -13.95
N SER A 2 -7.72 33.07 -15.04
CA SER A 2 -7.15 32.16 -16.00
C SER A 2 -6.02 31.37 -15.35
N LYS A 3 -5.90 30.06 -15.66
CA LYS A 3 -4.82 29.22 -15.19
C LYS A 3 -3.52 29.64 -15.84
N LYS A 4 -2.42 29.62 -15.07
CA LYS A 4 -1.08 29.99 -15.55
C LYS A 4 -0.29 28.75 -15.92
N ILE A 5 0.31 28.75 -17.11
CA ILE A 5 1.13 27.64 -17.60
C ILE A 5 2.52 28.18 -17.94
N LEU A 6 3.56 27.53 -17.44
CA LEU A 6 4.94 27.83 -17.77
C LEU A 6 5.46 26.79 -18.75
N ILE A 7 6.03 27.23 -19.88
CA ILE A 7 6.71 26.40 -20.87
C ILE A 7 8.21 26.63 -20.73
N ILE A 8 8.97 25.55 -20.56
CA ILE A 8 10.43 25.54 -20.51
C ILE A 8 10.92 24.73 -21.70
N GLU A 9 11.41 25.43 -22.73
CA GLU A 9 11.76 24.86 -24.03
C GLU A 9 12.83 25.73 -24.68
N ASP A 10 13.96 25.15 -25.06
CA ASP A 10 15.08 25.89 -25.68
C ASP A 10 14.80 26.27 -27.14
N ASN A 11 14.01 25.44 -27.84
CA ASN A 11 13.60 25.74 -29.20
C ASN A 11 12.55 26.86 -29.25
N THR A 12 12.90 28.00 -29.83
CA THR A 12 12.01 29.17 -29.88
C THR A 12 10.72 28.90 -30.63
N ASP A 13 10.79 28.21 -31.79
CA ASP A 13 9.61 27.96 -32.63
C ASP A 13 8.60 27.07 -31.90
N ILE A 14 9.06 26.03 -31.19
CA ILE A 14 8.22 25.15 -30.40
C ILE A 14 7.63 25.93 -29.22
N ARG A 15 8.43 26.70 -28.51
CA ARG A 15 8.01 27.49 -27.37
C ARG A 15 6.92 28.49 -27.71
N GLU A 16 7.14 29.27 -28.78
CA GLU A 16 6.19 30.28 -29.26
C GLU A 16 4.86 29.65 -29.73
N ASN A 17 4.95 28.57 -30.50
CA ASN A 17 3.76 27.84 -30.96
C ASN A 17 2.94 27.29 -29.76
N VAL A 18 3.58 26.71 -28.75
CA VAL A 18 2.87 26.22 -27.55
C VAL A 18 2.24 27.38 -26.79
N ILE A 19 2.92 28.51 -26.64
CA ILE A 19 2.36 29.71 -26.01
C ILE A 19 1.10 30.18 -26.76
N GLU A 20 1.16 30.28 -28.08
CA GLU A 20 0.01 30.71 -28.91
C GLU A 20 -1.20 29.76 -28.70
N ILE A 21 -1.00 28.44 -28.77
CA ILE A 21 -2.06 27.46 -28.54
C ILE A 21 -2.69 27.65 -27.17
N LEU A 22 -1.91 27.86 -26.14
CA LEU A 22 -2.39 28.02 -24.76
C LEU A 22 -3.16 29.33 -24.58
N GLU A 23 -2.66 30.45 -25.16
CA GLU A 23 -3.33 31.76 -25.09
C GLU A 23 -4.67 31.74 -25.85
N LEU A 24 -4.71 31.11 -27.03
CA LEU A 24 -5.94 30.90 -27.80
C LEU A 24 -6.96 30.04 -27.03
N SER A 25 -6.48 29.14 -26.16
CA SER A 25 -7.32 28.30 -25.34
C SER A 25 -7.69 28.94 -23.98
N GLY A 26 -7.34 30.22 -23.75
CA GLY A 26 -7.74 31.02 -22.59
C GLY A 26 -6.85 30.83 -21.34
N TYR A 27 -5.67 30.21 -21.49
CA TYR A 27 -4.65 30.13 -20.45
C TYR A 27 -3.75 31.38 -20.45
N SER A 28 -3.10 31.65 -19.31
CA SER A 28 -2.01 32.63 -19.24
C SER A 28 -0.68 31.91 -19.40
N ALA A 29 0.02 32.08 -20.48
CA ALA A 29 1.24 31.38 -20.79
C ALA A 29 2.49 32.21 -20.46
N LEU A 30 3.55 31.57 -19.96
CA LEU A 30 4.88 32.11 -19.71
C LEU A 30 5.89 31.19 -20.39
N GLY A 31 6.90 31.77 -21.07
CA GLY A 31 7.96 31.03 -21.71
C GLY A 31 9.33 31.23 -21.06
N ALA A 32 10.08 30.14 -20.92
CA ALA A 32 11.51 30.14 -20.57
C ALA A 32 12.30 29.40 -21.64
N ASP A 33 13.46 29.92 -22.00
CA ASP A 33 14.34 29.39 -23.04
C ASP A 33 15.38 28.40 -22.48
N ASN A 34 15.44 28.22 -21.17
CA ASN A 34 16.35 27.30 -20.46
C ASN A 34 15.86 26.94 -19.10
N GLY A 35 16.42 25.87 -18.50
CA GLY A 35 16.00 25.36 -17.20
C GLY A 35 16.18 26.35 -16.04
N LYS A 36 17.23 27.17 -16.06
CA LYS A 36 17.50 28.15 -14.98
C LYS A 36 16.46 29.27 -14.97
N THR A 37 16.20 29.89 -16.11
CA THR A 37 15.13 30.89 -16.31
C THR A 37 13.77 30.28 -15.93
N GLY A 38 13.52 29.01 -16.30
CA GLY A 38 12.30 28.28 -15.98
C GLY A 38 12.08 28.14 -14.47
N ILE A 39 13.11 27.79 -13.71
CA ILE A 39 13.03 27.68 -12.25
C ILE A 39 12.73 29.03 -11.61
N ASP A 40 13.42 30.12 -12.04
CA ASP A 40 13.21 31.46 -11.51
C ASP A 40 11.76 31.94 -11.76
N LEU A 41 11.23 31.69 -12.98
CA LEU A 41 9.84 32.02 -13.32
C LEU A 41 8.85 31.16 -12.54
N ALA A 42 9.14 29.88 -12.34
CA ALA A 42 8.28 29.00 -11.55
C ALA A 42 8.16 29.46 -10.09
N ILE A 43 9.26 29.87 -9.47
CA ILE A 43 9.30 30.39 -8.10
C ILE A 43 8.58 31.75 -8.00
N THR A 44 8.77 32.61 -8.99
CA THR A 44 8.22 33.97 -8.97
C THR A 44 6.72 33.99 -9.26
N HIS A 45 6.28 33.23 -10.24
CA HIS A 45 4.90 33.29 -10.75
C HIS A 45 3.98 32.17 -10.25
N LEU A 46 4.53 31.10 -9.67
CA LEU A 46 3.82 29.94 -9.15
C LEU A 46 2.74 29.42 -10.13
N PRO A 47 3.13 28.94 -11.32
CA PRO A 47 2.17 28.48 -12.33
C PRO A 47 1.37 27.27 -11.85
N ASP A 48 0.19 27.04 -12.46
CA ASP A 48 -0.63 25.86 -12.19
C ASP A 48 -0.03 24.59 -12.80
N VAL A 49 0.61 24.73 -13.98
CA VAL A 49 1.28 23.64 -14.74
C VAL A 49 2.60 24.14 -15.29
N ILE A 50 3.59 23.26 -15.29
CA ILE A 50 4.87 23.43 -15.99
C ILE A 50 4.95 22.37 -17.09
N LEU A 51 5.16 22.81 -18.32
CA LEU A 51 5.55 21.98 -19.46
C LEU A 51 7.06 22.14 -19.64
N CYS A 52 7.81 21.07 -19.58
CA CYS A 52 9.27 21.16 -19.65
C CYS A 52 9.85 20.16 -20.64
N ASP A 53 10.65 20.65 -21.59
CA ASP A 53 11.45 19.76 -22.41
C ASP A 53 12.50 19.04 -21.57
N ILE A 54 12.77 17.77 -21.93
CA ILE A 54 13.80 16.98 -21.25
C ILE A 54 15.19 17.38 -21.74
N ALA A 55 15.35 17.51 -23.06
CA ALA A 55 16.66 17.66 -23.71
C ALA A 55 17.02 19.13 -23.94
N MET A 56 17.43 19.83 -22.89
CA MET A 56 17.85 21.23 -22.97
C MET A 56 19.36 21.40 -22.67
N PRO A 57 20.03 22.37 -23.27
CA PRO A 57 21.42 22.71 -22.94
C PRO A 57 21.59 23.15 -21.49
N GLU A 58 22.77 22.94 -20.91
CA GLU A 58 23.20 23.35 -19.58
C GLU A 58 22.43 22.67 -18.41
N MET A 59 21.11 22.62 -18.46
CA MET A 59 20.26 22.04 -17.43
C MET A 59 19.09 21.29 -18.08
N ASP A 60 19.08 19.98 -17.95
CA ASP A 60 18.02 19.12 -18.46
C ASP A 60 16.72 19.23 -17.65
N GLY A 61 15.61 18.77 -18.22
CA GLY A 61 14.30 18.81 -17.58
C GLY A 61 14.23 18.01 -16.27
N TYR A 62 15.06 16.98 -16.11
CA TYR A 62 15.11 16.20 -14.85
C TYR A 62 15.72 17.01 -13.71
N ALA A 63 16.77 17.79 -13.99
CA ALA A 63 17.37 18.70 -13.02
C ALA A 63 16.40 19.81 -12.60
N VAL A 64 15.62 20.34 -13.56
CA VAL A 64 14.55 21.31 -13.30
C VAL A 64 13.51 20.70 -12.35
N LEU A 65 12.97 19.53 -12.66
CA LEU A 65 11.99 18.83 -11.82
C LEU A 65 12.55 18.62 -10.40
N TYR A 66 13.76 18.10 -10.30
CA TYR A 66 14.40 17.83 -9.01
C TYR A 66 14.52 19.07 -8.12
N LEU A 67 14.92 20.20 -8.70
CA LEU A 67 15.06 21.45 -7.95
C LEU A 67 13.71 22.03 -7.54
N LEU A 68 12.70 21.98 -8.42
CA LEU A 68 11.36 22.44 -8.11
C LEU A 68 10.66 21.57 -7.05
N LYS A 69 10.86 20.24 -7.07
CA LYS A 69 10.30 19.32 -6.05
C LYS A 69 10.97 19.47 -4.67
N LYS A 70 12.18 20.05 -4.59
CA LYS A 70 12.84 20.37 -3.32
C LYS A 70 12.37 21.67 -2.68
N ASN A 71 11.76 22.56 -3.44
CA ASN A 71 11.28 23.85 -2.95
C ASN A 71 9.82 23.73 -2.49
N PRO A 72 9.50 23.99 -1.20
CA PRO A 72 8.14 23.90 -0.68
C PRO A 72 7.10 24.74 -1.43
N ALA A 73 7.50 25.87 -2.03
CA ALA A 73 6.59 26.74 -2.78
C ALA A 73 6.20 26.15 -4.15
N THR A 74 7.06 25.34 -4.77
CA THR A 74 6.86 24.79 -6.11
C THR A 74 6.58 23.29 -6.11
N LEU A 75 6.77 22.61 -4.97
CA LEU A 75 6.57 21.15 -4.82
C LEU A 75 5.21 20.66 -5.36
N GLY A 76 4.16 21.46 -5.15
CA GLY A 76 2.79 21.13 -5.56
C GLY A 76 2.42 21.53 -6.98
N ILE A 77 3.33 22.11 -7.79
CA ILE A 77 3.04 22.47 -9.16
C ILE A 77 2.99 21.23 -10.04
N THR A 78 1.96 21.11 -10.88
CA THR A 78 1.85 20.02 -11.85
C THR A 78 2.97 20.11 -12.88
N PHE A 79 3.69 19.03 -13.08
CA PHE A 79 4.86 18.98 -13.97
C PHE A 79 4.69 17.92 -15.07
N ILE A 80 4.69 18.36 -16.32
CA ILE A 80 4.53 17.54 -17.51
C ILE A 80 5.80 17.65 -18.36
N PHE A 81 6.42 16.50 -18.65
CA PHE A 81 7.55 16.48 -19.58
C PHE A 81 7.11 16.54 -21.04
N LEU A 82 7.84 17.29 -21.85
CA LEU A 82 7.82 17.22 -23.31
C LEU A 82 9.02 16.36 -23.75
N THR A 83 8.80 15.28 -24.50
CA THR A 83 9.85 14.30 -24.79
C THR A 83 9.84 13.80 -26.23
N ALA A 84 11.00 13.48 -26.80
CA ALA A 84 11.10 12.83 -28.07
C ALA A 84 10.80 11.32 -27.98
N LYS A 85 10.26 10.73 -29.05
CA LYS A 85 9.77 9.34 -29.14
C LYS A 85 10.79 8.25 -28.77
N SER A 86 12.10 8.58 -28.81
CA SER A 86 13.21 7.63 -28.57
C SER A 86 13.53 7.34 -27.11
N GLU A 87 12.94 8.07 -26.14
CA GLU A 87 13.37 8.08 -24.74
C GLU A 87 12.45 7.27 -23.79
N ARG A 88 11.82 6.21 -24.30
CA ARG A 88 10.91 5.35 -23.48
C ARG A 88 11.53 4.82 -22.19
N ILE A 89 12.83 4.65 -22.12
CA ILE A 89 13.56 4.19 -20.93
C ILE A 89 13.68 5.33 -19.90
N GLU A 90 13.78 6.57 -20.36
CA GLU A 90 13.89 7.74 -19.50
C GLU A 90 12.54 8.23 -18.94
N LEU A 91 11.42 7.91 -19.60
CA LEU A 91 10.06 8.21 -19.12
C LEU A 91 9.79 7.63 -17.73
N ARG A 92 10.23 6.39 -17.50
CA ARG A 92 10.09 5.73 -16.21
C ARG A 92 10.86 6.45 -15.10
N LYS A 93 12.05 6.95 -15.43
CA LYS A 93 12.89 7.74 -14.51
C LYS A 93 12.20 9.05 -14.11
N GLY A 94 11.56 9.76 -15.05
CA GLY A 94 10.83 11.00 -14.78
C GLY A 94 9.62 10.78 -13.85
N MET A 95 8.87 9.71 -14.07
CA MET A 95 7.73 9.35 -13.21
C MET A 95 8.19 8.96 -11.79
N ASP A 96 9.27 8.19 -11.69
CA ASP A 96 9.87 7.82 -10.38
C ASP A 96 10.40 9.05 -9.62
N MET A 97 10.78 10.12 -10.33
CA MET A 97 11.20 11.41 -9.77
C MET A 97 10.04 12.34 -9.40
N GLY A 98 8.80 11.95 -9.68
CA GLY A 98 7.59 12.69 -9.28
C GLY A 98 7.06 13.65 -10.35
N ALA A 99 7.31 13.42 -11.64
CA ALA A 99 6.56 14.06 -12.71
C ALA A 99 5.11 13.57 -12.72
N ASP A 100 4.19 14.47 -13.10
CA ASP A 100 2.76 14.13 -13.11
C ASP A 100 2.34 13.49 -14.44
N ASP A 101 3.03 13.81 -15.55
CA ASP A 101 2.76 13.27 -16.89
C ASP A 101 3.92 13.50 -17.85
N TYR A 102 3.75 12.98 -19.08
CA TYR A 102 4.62 13.26 -20.22
C TYR A 102 3.83 13.39 -21.52
N LEU A 103 4.30 14.21 -22.45
CA LEU A 103 3.75 14.40 -23.79
C LEU A 103 4.83 14.18 -24.83
N THR A 104 4.62 13.25 -25.76
CA THR A 104 5.63 12.86 -26.76
C THR A 104 5.57 13.78 -27.98
N LYS A 105 6.70 14.41 -28.35
CA LYS A 105 6.87 15.19 -29.58
C LYS A 105 6.98 14.26 -30.80
N PRO A 106 6.36 14.60 -31.95
CA PRO A 106 5.44 15.71 -32.16
C PRO A 106 4.05 15.42 -31.58
N PHE A 107 3.41 16.40 -30.97
CA PHE A 107 2.07 16.32 -30.40
C PHE A 107 1.11 17.28 -31.12
N SER A 108 -0.17 16.97 -31.13
CA SER A 108 -1.20 17.88 -31.61
C SER A 108 -1.65 18.86 -30.54
N ASP A 109 -2.28 19.96 -30.93
CA ASP A 109 -2.89 20.93 -30.01
C ASP A 109 -3.90 20.24 -29.06
N ILE A 110 -4.66 19.29 -29.61
CA ILE A 110 -5.63 18.50 -28.83
C ILE A 110 -4.95 17.63 -27.76
N ASP A 111 -3.82 17.00 -28.08
CA ASP A 111 -3.09 16.16 -27.13
C ASP A 111 -2.47 17.00 -26.01
N LEU A 112 -1.93 18.18 -26.35
CA LEU A 112 -1.39 19.14 -25.39
C LEU A 112 -2.48 19.60 -24.42
N LEU A 113 -3.62 20.05 -24.94
CA LEU A 113 -4.74 20.54 -24.11
C LEU A 113 -5.33 19.44 -23.24
N LYS A 114 -5.50 18.22 -23.76
CA LYS A 114 -5.99 17.06 -22.97
C LYS A 114 -5.04 16.69 -21.83
N ALA A 115 -3.74 16.72 -22.06
CA ALA A 115 -2.75 16.44 -21.01
C ALA A 115 -2.85 17.47 -19.88
N ILE A 116 -2.95 18.75 -20.21
CA ILE A 116 -3.09 19.84 -19.25
C ILE A 116 -4.42 19.77 -18.50
N GLU A 117 -5.54 19.68 -19.21
CA GLU A 117 -6.88 19.63 -18.62
C GLU A 117 -7.08 18.42 -17.70
N GLY A 118 -6.62 17.25 -18.13
CA GLY A 118 -6.71 16.03 -17.34
C GLY A 118 -5.99 16.16 -16.00
N ARG A 119 -4.81 16.78 -15.98
CA ARG A 119 -4.03 16.96 -14.75
C ARG A 119 -4.58 18.09 -13.87
N LEU A 120 -5.03 19.20 -14.46
CA LEU A 120 -5.68 20.27 -13.73
C LEU A 120 -6.98 19.80 -13.09
N HIS A 121 -7.79 19.04 -13.81
CA HIS A 121 -9.06 18.48 -13.29
C HIS A 121 -8.82 17.51 -12.11
N ASN A 122 -7.89 16.59 -12.25
CA ASN A 122 -7.51 15.66 -11.16
C ASN A 122 -7.02 16.41 -9.92
N LYS A 123 -6.22 17.46 -10.10
CA LYS A 123 -5.72 18.29 -9.00
C LYS A 123 -6.86 19.08 -8.31
N GLU A 124 -7.82 19.57 -9.08
CA GLU A 124 -9.01 20.24 -8.52
C GLU A 124 -9.91 19.27 -7.75
N LEU A 125 -10.09 18.05 -8.25
CA LEU A 125 -10.82 17.00 -7.52
C LEU A 125 -10.16 16.67 -6.18
N VAL A 126 -8.85 16.47 -6.17
CA VAL A 126 -8.08 16.22 -4.93
C VAL A 126 -8.17 17.41 -3.97
N ARG A 127 -8.00 18.65 -4.48
CA ARG A 127 -8.10 19.87 -3.66
C ARG A 127 -9.51 20.11 -3.11
N ASN A 128 -10.54 19.84 -3.90
CA ASN A 128 -11.93 19.94 -3.45
C ASN A 128 -12.25 18.85 -2.42
N ALA A 129 -11.75 17.63 -2.60
CA ALA A 129 -11.85 16.56 -1.60
C ALA A 129 -11.12 16.93 -0.30
N GLU A 130 -9.93 17.52 -0.37
CA GLU A 130 -9.18 18.01 0.80
C GLU A 130 -9.88 19.20 1.49
N GLN A 131 -10.49 20.12 0.74
CA GLN A 131 -11.25 21.24 1.31
C GLN A 131 -12.55 20.75 1.95
N LEU A 132 -13.27 19.84 1.28
CA LEU A 132 -14.45 19.19 1.85
C LEU A 132 -14.09 18.40 3.11
N SER A 133 -12.98 17.67 3.08
CA SER A 133 -12.39 16.96 4.22
C SER A 133 -12.04 17.92 5.37
N LYS A 134 -11.43 19.07 5.10
CA LYS A 134 -11.13 20.09 6.13
C LYS A 134 -12.40 20.74 6.71
N LEU A 135 -13.45 20.85 5.94
CA LEU A 135 -14.74 21.34 6.40
C LEU A 135 -15.54 20.28 7.19
N LEU A 136 -15.38 19.00 6.81
CA LEU A 136 -15.98 17.85 7.49
C LEU A 136 -15.13 17.37 8.68
N ASN A 137 -13.84 17.67 8.73
CA ASN A 137 -12.88 17.28 9.78
C ASN A 137 -13.10 17.94 11.17
N LYS A 138 -14.31 18.32 11.49
CA LYS A 138 -14.69 18.57 12.89
C LYS A 138 -15.04 17.28 13.66
N HIS A 139 -15.06 16.11 13.00
CA HIS A 139 -15.30 14.83 13.66
C HIS A 139 -14.26 13.82 13.18
N ASN A 140 -13.47 13.29 14.10
CA ASN A 140 -12.49 12.24 13.89
C ASN A 140 -13.13 11.03 13.21
N GLY A 141 -12.80 10.77 11.94
CA GLY A 141 -13.26 9.57 11.23
C GLY A 141 -12.87 8.28 11.96
N LEU A 142 -11.70 8.29 12.62
CA LEU A 142 -11.28 7.18 13.48
C LEU A 142 -12.24 6.98 14.67
N GLN A 143 -12.81 8.03 15.25
CA GLN A 143 -13.82 7.91 16.31
C GLN A 143 -15.14 7.36 15.75
N GLU A 144 -15.50 7.70 14.51
CA GLU A 144 -16.67 7.13 13.85
C GLU A 144 -16.47 5.65 13.53
N LEU A 145 -15.27 5.26 13.09
CA LEU A 145 -14.89 3.85 12.92
C LEU A 145 -14.97 3.09 14.26
N GLU A 146 -14.48 3.68 15.35
CA GLU A 146 -14.63 3.12 16.70
C GLU A 146 -16.10 3.01 17.10
N ARG A 147 -16.92 4.01 16.84
CA ARG A 147 -18.36 3.98 17.14
C ARG A 147 -19.06 2.86 16.38
N ILE A 148 -18.77 2.68 15.09
CA ILE A 148 -19.33 1.60 14.28
C ILE A 148 -18.87 0.24 14.80
N THR A 149 -17.60 0.10 15.15
CA THR A 149 -17.08 -1.15 15.70
C THR A 149 -17.67 -1.49 17.07
N GLN A 150 -17.94 -0.50 17.92
CA GLN A 150 -18.62 -0.70 19.22
C GLN A 150 -20.10 -1.03 19.07
N ALA A 151 -20.79 -0.42 18.09
CA ALA A 151 -22.19 -0.69 17.80
C ALA A 151 -22.43 -2.00 17.03
N CYS A 152 -21.39 -2.56 16.46
CA CYS A 152 -21.44 -3.76 15.64
C CYS A 152 -21.87 -4.98 16.48
N LYS A 153 -22.78 -5.81 15.94
CA LYS A 153 -23.18 -7.06 16.57
C LYS A 153 -22.03 -8.06 16.55
N ALA A 154 -21.37 -8.21 17.70
CA ALA A 154 -20.34 -9.22 17.89
C ALA A 154 -20.90 -10.64 17.67
N ARG A 155 -20.22 -11.42 16.82
CA ARG A 155 -20.56 -12.82 16.52
C ARG A 155 -19.53 -13.74 17.18
N ARG A 156 -20.00 -14.75 17.89
CA ARG A 156 -19.15 -15.81 18.45
C ARG A 156 -18.96 -16.89 17.39
N ILE A 157 -17.71 -17.14 17.05
CA ILE A 157 -17.29 -18.12 16.06
C ILE A 157 -16.53 -19.24 16.79
N LYS A 158 -16.93 -20.47 16.56
CA LYS A 158 -16.27 -21.64 17.17
C LYS A 158 -14.96 -21.97 16.46
N LYS A 159 -14.05 -22.57 17.19
CA LYS A 159 -12.80 -23.12 16.63
C LYS A 159 -13.10 -23.97 15.38
N ASN A 160 -12.24 -23.87 14.36
CA ASN A 160 -12.32 -24.53 13.05
C ASN A 160 -13.53 -24.12 12.19
N HIS A 161 -14.30 -23.10 12.57
CA HIS A 161 -15.35 -22.57 11.72
C HIS A 161 -14.74 -21.67 10.63
N ILE A 162 -15.24 -21.83 9.40
CA ILE A 162 -14.82 -21.02 8.24
C ILE A 162 -15.62 -19.72 8.25
N LEU A 163 -14.92 -18.59 8.17
CA LEU A 163 -15.51 -17.25 8.09
C LEU A 163 -15.90 -16.92 6.65
N TYR A 164 -15.03 -17.25 5.70
CA TYR A 164 -15.24 -17.19 4.26
C TYR A 164 -14.34 -18.20 3.56
N GLY A 165 -14.73 -18.65 2.37
CA GLY A 165 -13.98 -19.55 1.52
C GLY A 165 -13.28 -18.84 0.35
N GLU A 166 -12.26 -19.48 -0.21
CA GLU A 166 -11.65 -19.06 -1.48
C GLU A 166 -12.74 -19.03 -2.57
N GLY A 167 -12.82 -17.94 -3.34
CA GLY A 167 -13.84 -17.69 -4.37
C GLY A 167 -15.10 -16.99 -3.88
N ASP A 168 -15.34 -16.86 -2.57
CA ASP A 168 -16.48 -16.10 -2.06
C ASP A 168 -16.29 -14.60 -2.30
N PHE A 169 -17.38 -13.86 -2.50
CA PHE A 169 -17.35 -12.41 -2.57
C PHE A 169 -17.49 -11.77 -1.20
N GLY A 170 -16.66 -10.76 -0.92
CA GLY A 170 -16.68 -10.07 0.36
C GLY A 170 -17.93 -9.21 0.55
N SER A 171 -18.64 -9.38 1.66
CA SER A 171 -19.77 -8.54 2.07
C SER A 171 -19.41 -7.45 3.07
N GLY A 172 -18.20 -7.49 3.64
CA GLY A 172 -17.72 -6.53 4.62
C GLY A 172 -16.34 -6.92 5.15
N VAL A 173 -15.77 -6.06 5.97
CA VAL A 173 -14.48 -6.26 6.66
C VAL A 173 -14.73 -6.86 8.03
N TYR A 174 -13.94 -7.86 8.38
CA TYR A 174 -14.00 -8.53 9.70
C TYR A 174 -13.00 -7.88 10.65
N LEU A 175 -13.47 -7.36 11.77
CA LEU A 175 -12.64 -7.00 12.93
C LEU A 175 -12.62 -8.15 13.92
N ILE A 176 -11.45 -8.61 14.29
CA ILE A 176 -11.28 -9.61 15.34
C ILE A 176 -11.29 -8.91 16.69
N ILE A 177 -12.29 -9.20 17.53
CA ILE A 177 -12.41 -8.66 18.89
C ILE A 177 -11.62 -9.52 19.88
N SER A 178 -11.70 -10.85 19.73
CA SER A 178 -10.92 -11.79 20.53
C SER A 178 -10.67 -13.08 19.75
N GLY A 179 -9.61 -13.80 20.11
CA GLY A 179 -9.18 -15.03 19.45
C GLY A 179 -8.29 -14.78 18.25
N ARG A 180 -8.02 -15.84 17.47
CA ARG A 180 -7.14 -15.81 16.30
C ARG A 180 -7.79 -16.50 15.10
N VAL A 181 -7.61 -15.90 13.93
CA VAL A 181 -8.07 -16.40 12.64
C VAL A 181 -6.86 -16.61 11.75
N LYS A 182 -6.79 -17.76 11.07
CA LYS A 182 -5.78 -18.04 10.03
C LYS A 182 -6.44 -17.92 8.67
N THR A 183 -5.65 -17.48 7.69
CA THR A 183 -5.99 -17.61 6.27
C THR A 183 -5.09 -18.64 5.62
N ILE A 184 -5.68 -19.51 4.81
CA ILE A 184 -4.99 -20.61 4.13
C ILE A 184 -5.34 -20.62 2.65
N LYS A 185 -4.37 -21.01 1.83
CA LYS A 185 -4.54 -21.31 0.43
C LYS A 185 -4.24 -22.80 0.19
N MET A 186 -5.13 -23.46 -0.50
CA MET A 186 -4.91 -24.85 -0.90
C MET A 186 -4.01 -24.89 -2.15
N ILE A 187 -2.94 -25.67 -2.08
CA ILE A 187 -2.08 -25.94 -3.24
C ILE A 187 -2.63 -27.15 -4.00
N THR A 188 -2.33 -27.25 -5.28
CA THR A 188 -2.84 -28.30 -6.20
C THR A 188 -2.57 -29.73 -5.73
N ASP A 189 -1.60 -29.97 -4.88
CA ASP A 189 -1.25 -31.26 -4.29
C ASP A 189 -1.94 -31.55 -2.95
N GLY A 190 -2.89 -30.68 -2.52
CA GLY A 190 -3.66 -30.82 -1.30
C GLY A 190 -2.97 -30.31 -0.03
N ARG A 191 -1.77 -29.73 -0.13
CA ARG A 191 -1.10 -29.08 1.01
C ARG A 191 -1.69 -27.70 1.25
N GLU A 192 -1.79 -27.34 2.52
CA GLU A 192 -2.18 -26.00 2.94
C GLU A 192 -0.97 -25.07 3.04
N PHE A 193 -1.13 -23.87 2.54
CA PHE A 193 -0.21 -22.75 2.77
C PHE A 193 -0.90 -21.68 3.59
N MET A 194 -0.33 -21.34 4.76
CA MET A 194 -0.89 -20.30 5.62
C MET A 194 -0.46 -18.92 5.12
N THR A 195 -1.42 -18.17 4.57
CA THR A 195 -1.21 -16.84 4.01
C THR A 195 -1.19 -15.75 5.09
N GLY A 196 -1.84 -15.96 6.24
CA GLY A 196 -1.87 -14.98 7.34
C GLY A 196 -2.35 -15.55 8.66
N ILE A 197 -2.04 -14.84 9.76
CA ILE A 197 -2.64 -15.00 11.09
C ILE A 197 -3.07 -13.62 11.55
N TYR A 198 -4.31 -13.52 12.00
CA TYR A 198 -4.93 -12.29 12.46
C TYR A 198 -5.41 -12.47 13.89
N SER A 199 -5.13 -11.49 14.74
CA SER A 199 -5.41 -11.48 16.18
C SER A 199 -6.37 -10.35 16.56
N ALA A 200 -6.73 -10.27 17.84
CA ALA A 200 -7.55 -9.19 18.37
C ALA A 200 -7.05 -7.80 17.96
N GLY A 201 -7.95 -6.93 17.55
CA GLY A 201 -7.68 -5.58 17.05
C GLY A 201 -7.30 -5.51 15.55
N GLN A 202 -7.13 -6.64 14.86
CA GLN A 202 -6.77 -6.66 13.45
C GLN A 202 -8.00 -6.83 12.55
N TYR A 203 -7.90 -6.23 11.36
CA TYR A 203 -8.92 -6.30 10.31
C TYR A 203 -8.54 -7.37 9.28
N LEU A 204 -9.55 -8.12 8.81
CA LEU A 204 -9.41 -9.17 7.82
C LEU A 204 -10.34 -8.90 6.64
N GLY A 205 -9.86 -9.12 5.40
CA GLY A 205 -10.64 -8.97 4.17
C GLY A 205 -10.67 -7.56 3.58
N ILE A 206 -9.82 -6.63 4.06
CA ILE A 206 -9.74 -5.25 3.56
C ILE A 206 -9.44 -5.22 2.05
N ASN A 207 -8.44 -5.98 1.60
CA ASN A 207 -8.02 -6.03 0.21
C ASN A 207 -9.17 -6.43 -0.73
N VAL A 208 -9.94 -7.45 -0.36
CA VAL A 208 -11.05 -7.98 -1.17
C VAL A 208 -12.21 -6.97 -1.29
N ILE A 209 -12.51 -6.27 -0.20
CA ILE A 209 -13.57 -5.26 -0.21
C ILE A 209 -13.17 -4.05 -1.07
N LEU A 210 -11.89 -3.65 -1.04
CA LEU A 210 -11.40 -2.51 -1.82
C LEU A 210 -11.19 -2.83 -3.31
N SER A 211 -10.74 -4.06 -3.65
CA SER A 211 -10.55 -4.48 -5.05
C SER A 211 -11.84 -4.95 -5.71
N ALA A 212 -12.86 -5.30 -4.93
CA ALA A 212 -14.09 -5.95 -5.36
C ALA A 212 -13.87 -7.33 -6.03
N ASP A 213 -12.71 -7.95 -5.79
CA ASP A 213 -12.40 -9.31 -6.23
C ASP A 213 -12.91 -10.36 -5.22
N PRO A 214 -13.06 -11.63 -5.62
CA PRO A 214 -13.34 -12.71 -4.66
C PRO A 214 -12.13 -12.98 -3.75
N TYR A 215 -12.38 -13.60 -2.58
CA TYR A 215 -11.32 -14.04 -1.69
C TYR A 215 -10.39 -15.05 -2.37
N THR A 216 -9.09 -14.85 -2.23
CA THR A 216 -8.05 -15.73 -2.81
C THR A 216 -7.57 -16.80 -1.83
N ASP A 217 -8.13 -16.83 -0.62
CA ASP A 217 -7.81 -17.76 0.46
C ASP A 217 -9.06 -18.04 1.32
N THR A 218 -8.95 -19.03 2.19
CA THR A 218 -10.00 -19.41 3.13
C THR A 218 -9.62 -18.96 4.54
N ALA A 219 -10.51 -18.23 5.23
CA ALA A 219 -10.32 -17.81 6.61
C ALA A 219 -10.99 -18.77 7.60
N THR A 220 -10.23 -19.25 8.58
CA THR A 220 -10.68 -20.23 9.59
C THR A 220 -10.28 -19.82 11.00
N ALA A 221 -11.20 -19.93 11.93
CA ALA A 221 -10.94 -19.65 13.36
C ALA A 221 -10.01 -20.72 13.96
N MET A 222 -8.87 -20.30 14.53
CA MET A 222 -7.89 -21.19 15.18
C MET A 222 -8.33 -21.59 16.60
N GLU A 223 -9.19 -20.79 17.21
CA GLU A 223 -9.77 -20.95 18.55
C GLU A 223 -11.17 -20.33 18.57
N ASP A 224 -11.88 -20.38 19.69
CA ASP A 224 -13.15 -19.66 19.82
C ASP A 224 -12.89 -18.16 19.71
N CYS A 225 -13.51 -17.52 18.74
CA CYS A 225 -13.30 -16.11 18.39
C CYS A 225 -14.56 -15.29 18.60
N VAL A 226 -14.37 -14.02 18.86
CA VAL A 226 -15.42 -13.00 18.75
C VAL A 226 -15.02 -12.04 17.63
N ILE A 227 -15.90 -11.87 16.65
CA ILE A 227 -15.66 -11.01 15.50
C ILE A 227 -16.80 -10.01 15.31
N CYS A 228 -16.49 -8.88 14.69
CA CYS A 228 -17.43 -7.90 14.18
C CYS A 228 -17.30 -7.84 12.65
N VAL A 229 -18.40 -7.66 11.95
CA VAL A 229 -18.40 -7.45 10.49
C VAL A 229 -18.89 -6.05 10.22
N ILE A 230 -18.02 -5.24 9.60
CA ILE A 230 -18.37 -3.91 9.10
C ILE A 230 -18.86 -4.11 7.67
N PRO A 231 -20.13 -3.86 7.36
CA PRO A 231 -20.68 -4.04 6.01
C PRO A 231 -19.98 -3.15 4.99
N LYS A 232 -19.84 -3.65 3.75
CA LYS A 232 -19.18 -2.90 2.67
C LYS A 232 -19.74 -1.49 2.47
N PRO A 233 -21.08 -1.27 2.43
CA PRO A 233 -21.62 0.10 2.24
C PRO A 233 -21.21 1.07 3.35
N GLU A 234 -21.22 0.64 4.61
CA GLU A 234 -20.77 1.47 5.74
C GLU A 234 -19.27 1.79 5.68
N LEU A 235 -18.46 0.83 5.21
CA LEU A 235 -17.04 1.04 5.00
C LEU A 235 -16.78 2.00 3.83
N ASP A 236 -17.48 1.84 2.71
CA ASP A 236 -17.36 2.70 1.54
C ASP A 236 -17.68 4.17 1.90
N ASP A 237 -18.75 4.40 2.68
CA ASP A 237 -19.10 5.73 3.21
C ASP A 237 -18.03 6.30 4.12
N LEU A 238 -17.47 5.47 5.04
CA LEU A 238 -16.38 5.87 5.91
C LEU A 238 -15.14 6.29 5.13
N LEU A 239 -14.73 5.48 4.14
CA LEU A 239 -13.54 5.74 3.33
C LEU A 239 -13.72 6.98 2.45
N LEU A 240 -14.93 7.23 1.96
CA LEU A 240 -15.24 8.39 1.13
C LEU A 240 -15.26 9.69 1.95
N LEU A 241 -15.88 9.66 3.13
CA LEU A 241 -16.12 10.85 3.94
C LEU A 241 -14.96 11.18 4.90
N HIS A 242 -14.10 10.22 5.22
CA HIS A 242 -13.06 10.33 6.23
C HIS A 242 -11.68 9.92 5.71
N PRO A 243 -10.89 10.88 5.17
CA PRO A 243 -9.54 10.60 4.65
C PRO A 243 -8.56 10.06 5.68
N ASP A 244 -8.74 10.35 6.97
CA ASP A 244 -7.96 9.79 8.07
C ASP A 244 -8.18 8.28 8.21
N VAL A 245 -9.41 7.80 8.03
CA VAL A 245 -9.73 6.37 7.97
C VAL A 245 -9.10 5.73 6.75
N SER A 246 -9.24 6.35 5.56
CA SER A 246 -8.62 5.86 4.33
C SER A 246 -7.09 5.75 4.48
N GLY A 247 -6.44 6.76 5.08
CA GLY A 247 -5.02 6.75 5.38
C GLY A 247 -4.61 5.60 6.30
N GLU A 248 -5.41 5.29 7.32
CA GLU A 248 -5.17 4.17 8.23
C GLU A 248 -5.29 2.82 7.50
N PHE A 249 -6.31 2.63 6.67
CA PHE A 249 -6.47 1.40 5.87
C PHE A 249 -5.35 1.22 4.85
N ILE A 250 -4.89 2.29 4.19
CA ILE A 250 -3.72 2.25 3.31
C ILE A 250 -2.47 1.83 4.10
N ARG A 251 -2.27 2.36 5.30
CA ARG A 251 -1.16 1.98 6.18
C ARG A 251 -1.20 0.51 6.57
N LEU A 252 -2.38 0.00 6.91
CA LEU A 252 -2.58 -1.43 7.23
C LEU A 252 -2.24 -2.32 6.03
N LEU A 253 -2.71 -1.98 4.83
CA LEU A 253 -2.39 -2.72 3.60
C LEU A 253 -0.90 -2.67 3.26
N SER A 254 -0.26 -1.52 3.42
CA SER A 254 1.20 -1.37 3.20
C SER A 254 2.01 -2.24 4.15
N ASN A 255 1.59 -2.35 5.40
CA ASN A 255 2.22 -3.24 6.38
C ASN A 255 2.00 -4.72 6.02
N ASP A 256 0.80 -5.09 5.57
CA ASP A 256 0.48 -6.46 5.14
C ASP A 256 1.34 -6.87 3.92
N ILE A 257 1.50 -6.00 2.94
CA ILE A 257 2.40 -6.22 1.78
C ILE A 257 3.83 -6.48 2.26
N ARG A 258 4.37 -5.64 3.14
CA ARG A 258 5.73 -5.81 3.67
C ARG A 258 5.91 -7.14 4.42
N GLU A 259 4.93 -7.53 5.23
CA GLU A 259 4.96 -8.83 5.90
C GLU A 259 4.93 -9.99 4.91
N LYS A 260 4.18 -9.89 3.81
CA LYS A 260 4.17 -10.90 2.74
C LYS A 260 5.51 -10.99 2.02
N GLU A 261 6.16 -9.85 1.72
CA GLU A 261 7.49 -9.83 1.12
C GLU A 261 8.53 -10.50 2.04
N GLU A 262 8.52 -10.20 3.34
CA GLU A 262 9.39 -10.86 4.32
C GLU A 262 9.15 -12.37 4.36
N GLN A 263 7.88 -12.82 4.33
CA GLN A 263 7.54 -14.25 4.27
C GLN A 263 8.09 -14.93 3.02
N LEU A 264 7.96 -14.29 1.85
CA LEU A 264 8.50 -14.83 0.59
C LEU A 264 10.02 -15.01 0.68
N MET A 265 10.73 -14.01 1.22
CA MET A 265 12.18 -14.11 1.45
C MET A 265 12.54 -15.24 2.40
N GLN A 266 11.80 -15.41 3.49
CA GLN A 266 12.00 -16.50 4.45
C GLN A 266 11.79 -17.87 3.79
N LEU A 267 10.74 -18.02 2.99
CA LEU A 267 10.46 -19.28 2.28
C LEU A 267 11.52 -19.63 1.23
N ALA A 268 12.08 -18.63 0.55
CA ALA A 268 13.08 -18.84 -0.49
C ALA A 268 14.47 -19.17 0.07
N TYR A 269 14.89 -18.49 1.14
CA TYR A 269 16.31 -18.47 1.54
C TYR A 269 16.61 -19.10 2.90
N PHE A 270 15.61 -19.33 3.77
CA PHE A 270 15.90 -19.84 5.11
C PHE A 270 16.01 -21.36 5.16
N SER A 271 16.92 -21.85 5.99
CA SER A 271 17.02 -23.27 6.32
C SER A 271 15.76 -23.78 7.03
N VAL A 272 15.55 -25.10 7.05
CA VAL A 272 14.43 -25.76 7.75
C VAL A 272 14.33 -25.29 9.21
N ARG A 273 15.45 -25.24 9.91
CA ARG A 273 15.48 -24.83 11.32
C ARG A 273 15.13 -23.36 11.49
N LYS A 274 15.66 -22.49 10.62
CA LYS A 274 15.38 -21.06 10.64
C LYS A 274 13.90 -20.81 10.34
N LYS A 275 13.30 -21.47 9.33
CA LYS A 275 11.87 -21.38 9.02
C LYS A 275 11.00 -21.74 10.23
N MET A 276 11.37 -22.81 10.95
CA MET A 276 10.64 -23.21 12.15
C MET A 276 10.78 -22.19 13.28
N ALA A 277 11.98 -21.66 13.50
CA ALA A 277 12.20 -20.62 14.51
C ALA A 277 11.37 -19.37 14.22
N GLU A 278 11.34 -18.91 12.98
CA GLU A 278 10.52 -17.74 12.56
C GLU A 278 9.02 -18.01 12.72
N ALA A 279 8.54 -19.21 12.36
CA ALA A 279 7.14 -19.60 12.59
C ALA A 279 6.76 -19.53 14.07
N ILE A 280 7.62 -20.04 14.97
CA ILE A 280 7.41 -19.98 16.41
C ILE A 280 7.44 -18.53 16.93
N LEU A 281 8.40 -17.71 16.47
CA LEU A 281 8.51 -16.30 16.85
C LEU A 281 7.31 -15.49 16.39
N ARG A 282 6.80 -15.77 15.20
CA ARG A 282 5.60 -15.13 14.65
C ARG A 282 4.37 -15.46 15.49
N LEU A 283 4.18 -16.71 15.88
CA LEU A 283 3.10 -17.11 16.77
C LEU A 283 3.20 -16.43 18.14
N ASN A 284 4.41 -16.27 18.65
CA ASN A 284 4.65 -15.57 19.91
C ASN A 284 4.25 -14.09 19.85
N LYS A 285 4.37 -13.43 18.70
CA LYS A 285 3.88 -12.04 18.49
C LYS A 285 2.34 -11.96 18.56
N HIS A 286 1.65 -13.01 18.17
CA HIS A 286 0.19 -13.08 18.11
C HIS A 286 -0.45 -13.77 19.32
N LYS A 287 0.31 -14.04 20.39
CA LYS A 287 -0.24 -14.59 21.61
C LYS A 287 -0.91 -13.50 22.46
N PRO A 288 -1.92 -13.85 23.30
CA PRO A 288 -2.42 -12.97 24.35
C PRO A 288 -1.29 -12.57 25.30
N THR A 289 -1.31 -11.34 25.81
CA THR A 289 -0.23 -10.73 26.61
C THR A 289 0.09 -11.45 27.93
N ASP A 290 -0.86 -12.20 28.48
CA ASP A 290 -0.75 -12.82 29.79
C ASP A 290 -0.42 -14.32 29.76
N ASP A 291 -0.19 -14.92 28.60
CA ASP A 291 0.09 -16.35 28.49
C ASP A 291 1.54 -16.59 28.03
N ASP A 292 2.30 -17.35 28.82
CA ASP A 292 3.68 -17.71 28.49
C ASP A 292 3.77 -18.75 27.36
N SER A 293 2.65 -19.43 27.06
CA SER A 293 2.55 -20.47 26.05
C SER A 293 1.51 -20.12 24.99
N PHE A 294 1.63 -20.75 23.82
CA PHE A 294 0.61 -20.71 22.78
C PHE A 294 0.32 -22.11 22.26
N LYS A 295 -0.96 -22.35 21.90
CA LYS A 295 -1.41 -23.63 21.32
C LYS A 295 -1.41 -23.55 19.81
N ILE A 296 -0.82 -24.56 19.17
CA ILE A 296 -0.78 -24.71 17.71
C ILE A 296 -0.75 -26.19 17.32
N SER A 297 -1.41 -26.55 16.23
CA SER A 297 -1.32 -27.88 15.64
C SER A 297 -0.02 -28.07 14.84
N ARG A 298 0.38 -29.30 14.59
CA ARG A 298 1.53 -29.60 13.72
C ARG A 298 1.24 -29.25 12.28
N GLU A 299 0.00 -29.43 11.87
CA GLU A 299 -0.53 -29.11 10.56
C GLU A 299 -0.44 -27.59 10.32
N ASP A 300 -0.84 -26.76 11.29
CA ASP A 300 -0.72 -25.31 11.18
C ASP A 300 0.75 -24.85 11.12
N LEU A 301 1.63 -25.45 11.91
CA LEU A 301 3.09 -25.18 11.81
C LEU A 301 3.66 -25.60 10.47
N ALA A 302 3.21 -26.73 9.92
CA ALA A 302 3.60 -27.19 8.59
C ALA A 302 3.15 -26.21 7.50
N ALA A 303 1.89 -25.75 7.58
CA ALA A 303 1.33 -24.76 6.67
C ALA A 303 2.05 -23.40 6.75
N MET A 304 2.45 -22.95 7.97
CA MET A 304 3.20 -21.70 8.18
C MET A 304 4.61 -21.74 7.63
N SER A 305 5.30 -22.87 7.81
CA SER A 305 6.71 -23.03 7.50
C SER A 305 6.96 -23.66 6.12
N CYS A 306 5.89 -24.04 5.39
CA CYS A 306 5.95 -24.78 4.13
C CYS A 306 6.81 -26.07 4.23
N MET A 307 6.61 -26.82 5.30
CA MET A 307 7.35 -28.06 5.55
C MET A 307 6.41 -29.24 5.73
N ALA A 308 6.90 -30.45 5.52
CA ALA A 308 6.17 -31.67 5.85
C ALA A 308 6.00 -31.79 7.39
N THR A 309 4.88 -32.36 7.85
CA THR A 309 4.56 -32.55 9.28
C THR A 309 5.61 -33.40 10.02
N GLU A 310 6.25 -34.36 9.33
CA GLU A 310 7.36 -35.16 9.86
C GLU A 310 8.58 -34.28 10.16
N THR A 311 8.90 -33.36 9.23
CA THR A 311 10.03 -32.41 9.39
C THR A 311 9.76 -31.45 10.54
N VAL A 312 8.52 -30.93 10.65
CA VAL A 312 8.07 -30.12 11.80
C VAL A 312 8.25 -30.87 13.11
N SER A 313 7.80 -32.14 13.18
CA SER A 313 7.87 -32.95 14.39
C SER A 313 9.31 -33.20 14.84
N ARG A 314 10.21 -33.49 13.88
CA ARG A 314 11.64 -33.67 14.14
C ARG A 314 12.28 -32.38 14.65
N THR A 315 12.08 -31.27 13.94
CA THR A 315 12.67 -29.97 14.29
C THR A 315 12.20 -29.48 15.67
N LEU A 316 10.92 -29.67 16.01
CA LEU A 316 10.40 -29.35 17.35
C LEU A 316 11.04 -30.21 18.46
N SER A 317 11.32 -31.49 18.18
CA SER A 317 12.02 -32.36 19.11
C SER A 317 13.46 -31.92 19.34
N ASP A 318 14.15 -31.51 18.26
CA ASP A 318 15.51 -30.96 18.36
C ASP A 318 15.50 -29.66 19.19
N PHE A 319 14.58 -28.73 18.94
CA PHE A 319 14.48 -27.49 19.70
C PHE A 319 14.17 -27.70 21.19
N LYS A 320 13.36 -28.73 21.50
CA LYS A 320 13.10 -29.13 22.88
C LYS A 320 14.37 -29.68 23.56
N THR A 321 15.12 -30.55 22.86
CA THR A 321 16.36 -31.14 23.39
C THR A 321 17.46 -30.10 23.61
N GLU A 322 17.49 -29.07 22.74
CA GLU A 322 18.41 -27.93 22.84
C GLU A 322 17.97 -26.88 23.90
N GLY A 323 16.82 -27.05 24.54
CA GLY A 323 16.31 -26.10 25.54
C GLY A 323 15.84 -24.78 24.96
N LEU A 324 15.53 -24.72 23.65
CA LEU A 324 14.99 -23.52 23.00
C LEU A 324 13.51 -23.32 23.30
N ILE A 325 12.78 -24.43 23.36
CA ILE A 325 11.34 -24.45 23.65
C ILE A 325 10.99 -25.57 24.65
N GLU A 326 9.91 -25.42 25.38
CA GLU A 326 9.20 -26.50 26.01
C GLU A 326 7.94 -26.84 25.22
N ARG A 327 7.59 -28.11 25.15
CA ARG A 327 6.39 -28.58 24.45
C ARG A 327 5.64 -29.60 25.26
N ILE A 328 4.35 -29.32 25.51
CA ILE A 328 3.40 -30.22 26.17
C ILE A 328 2.17 -30.36 25.29
N GLY A 329 2.03 -31.50 24.59
CA GLY A 329 0.97 -31.70 23.61
C GLY A 329 1.06 -30.72 22.42
N SER A 330 0.05 -29.85 22.27
CA SER A 330 0.03 -28.79 21.28
C SER A 330 0.48 -27.42 21.81
N SER A 331 0.77 -27.32 23.11
CA SER A 331 1.26 -26.08 23.74
C SER A 331 2.76 -25.96 23.59
N ILE A 332 3.24 -24.78 23.19
CA ILE A 332 4.65 -24.44 23.05
C ILE A 332 4.95 -23.24 23.94
N THR A 333 6.00 -23.34 24.75
CA THR A 333 6.57 -22.26 25.56
C THR A 333 7.97 -21.98 25.07
N ILE A 334 8.31 -20.71 24.83
CA ILE A 334 9.66 -20.32 24.42
C ILE A 334 10.54 -20.19 25.67
N LEU A 335 11.59 -21.02 25.78
CA LEU A 335 12.57 -20.96 26.87
C LEU A 335 13.74 -20.03 26.53
N ASN A 336 14.14 -19.97 25.25
CA ASN A 336 15.28 -19.17 24.80
C ASN A 336 14.93 -18.35 23.55
N LEU A 337 14.32 -17.19 23.77
CA LEU A 337 13.92 -16.26 22.70
C LEU A 337 15.15 -15.78 21.88
N ALA A 338 16.27 -15.50 22.57
CA ALA A 338 17.48 -15.03 21.90
C ALA A 338 18.11 -16.12 20.99
N GLY A 339 18.05 -17.37 21.41
CA GLY A 339 18.52 -18.53 20.62
C GLY A 339 17.72 -18.71 19.34
N LEU A 340 16.37 -18.59 19.43
CA LEU A 340 15.50 -18.67 18.25
C LEU A 340 15.73 -17.47 17.30
N SER A 341 15.79 -16.23 17.81
CA SER A 341 15.92 -15.02 16.99
C SER A 341 17.29 -14.94 16.27
N LYS A 342 18.37 -15.45 16.89
CA LYS A 342 19.72 -15.43 16.33
C LYS A 342 20.06 -16.68 15.53
N MET A 343 19.10 -17.56 15.26
CA MET A 343 19.34 -18.79 14.52
C MET A 343 19.87 -18.48 13.12
N LYS A 344 21.00 -19.07 12.77
CA LYS A 344 21.64 -18.93 11.45
C LYS A 344 20.98 -19.88 10.44
N ASN A 345 21.14 -19.54 9.15
CA ASN A 345 20.79 -20.41 8.03
C ASN A 345 21.62 -21.69 8.02
#